data_6cbd6d90a3f18d61046a9cae0f940f5f
#
_entry.id   6cbd6d90a3f18d61046a9cae0f940f5f
#
_cell.length_a   1.000
_cell.length_b   1.000
_cell.length_c   1.000
_cell.angle_alpha   90.00
_cell.angle_beta   90.00
_cell.angle_gamma   90.00
#
_symmetry.space_group_name_H-M   'P 1'
#
loop_
_entity.id
_entity.type
_entity.pdbx_description
1 polymer ?
#
loop_
_entity_poly.entity_id
_entity_poly.type
_entity_poly.pdbx_seq_one_letter_code
_entity_poly.pdbx_strand_id
1 'polypeptide(L)'
;MEKNYLLVNIEDVKNGVSINPDGAEIVYVVDNPFKQYLFDETIKEGKTDITDREEFDWDIEIYKLLKQSTYLGFDKIKISILSGWSGEFTSEEAKMICEMYEKKVMDIDELLDEIKKRVEESKKEPKIVVYTCITGGYDNILEPTYVTPGVDYVCFTDDAKLKSKTWKMRPIPNELLSFSKVKQQRGVKILAHRYLSDYDISIWVDGAVIVKGNINEFLKTLDLMQYSVFIPEHPARKCIYAEKDACVKIRKIKGDEIALADKQMNRYKNEGFPANYGLVQTNVMIRRHNDQYSKDLMEKWWSELKDYSHRDQLSFNYALWKSGSKKFKYLIKTTCNSKTFNWIKSHNKK
;
A
#
# COMPACT_ATOMS: atom_id res chain seq x y z
N MET A 1 2.85 18.63 -0.13
CA MET A 1 2.55 19.73 -1.08
C MET A 1 2.67 19.18 -2.49
N GLU A 2 1.77 19.58 -3.38
CA GLU A 2 1.84 19.23 -4.80
C GLU A 2 2.48 20.36 -5.60
N LYS A 3 3.26 19.99 -6.60
CA LYS A 3 3.85 20.93 -7.55
C LYS A 3 3.61 20.46 -8.97
N ASN A 4 3.03 21.33 -9.79
CA ASN A 4 2.74 21.06 -11.20
C ASN A 4 3.61 21.94 -12.08
N TYR A 5 4.22 21.33 -13.08
CA TYR A 5 5.01 22.02 -14.10
C TYR A 5 4.48 21.74 -15.50
N LEU A 6 4.48 22.76 -16.35
CA LEU A 6 4.26 22.64 -17.78
C LEU A 6 5.54 23.05 -18.53
N LEU A 7 6.18 22.08 -19.17
CA LEU A 7 7.34 22.29 -20.01
C LEU A 7 6.87 22.73 -21.41
N VAL A 8 7.38 23.85 -21.87
CA VAL A 8 7.01 24.45 -23.14
C VAL A 8 8.24 24.75 -23.95
N ASN A 9 8.37 24.17 -25.15
CA ASN A 9 9.40 24.58 -26.08
C ASN A 9 9.07 25.99 -26.59
N ILE A 10 10.04 26.91 -26.54
CA ILE A 10 9.83 28.29 -26.96
C ILE A 10 9.45 28.40 -28.43
N GLU A 11 9.85 27.44 -29.26
CA GLU A 11 9.47 27.40 -30.67
C GLU A 11 7.98 27.15 -30.86
N ASP A 12 7.33 26.37 -29.98
CA ASP A 12 5.88 26.16 -30.02
C ASP A 12 5.15 27.48 -29.78
N VAL A 13 5.67 28.31 -28.88
CA VAL A 13 5.12 29.65 -28.61
C VAL A 13 5.28 30.59 -29.80
N LYS A 14 6.45 30.58 -30.43
CA LYS A 14 6.73 31.39 -31.64
C LYS A 14 5.86 30.95 -32.81
N ASN A 15 5.51 29.67 -32.89
CA ASN A 15 4.61 29.13 -33.90
C ASN A 15 3.12 29.33 -33.59
N GLY A 16 2.78 30.08 -32.53
CA GLY A 16 1.41 30.45 -32.19
C GLY A 16 0.63 29.38 -31.44
N VAL A 17 1.28 28.40 -30.84
CA VAL A 17 0.62 27.39 -29.99
C VAL A 17 0.07 28.09 -28.74
N SER A 18 -1.21 27.92 -28.50
CA SER A 18 -1.88 28.48 -27.31
C SER A 18 -1.50 27.67 -26.08
N ILE A 19 -1.03 28.36 -25.03
CA ILE A 19 -0.66 27.77 -23.76
C ILE A 19 -1.78 27.96 -22.76
N ASN A 20 -2.29 26.83 -22.22
CA ASN A 20 -3.17 26.85 -21.08
C ASN A 20 -2.49 26.15 -19.90
N PRO A 21 -1.96 26.89 -18.91
CA PRO A 21 -1.19 26.30 -17.83
C PRO A 21 -2.02 25.49 -16.81
N ASP A 22 -3.35 25.68 -16.81
CA ASP A 22 -4.27 24.98 -15.89
C ASP A 22 -3.76 24.90 -14.44
N GLY A 23 -3.18 26.00 -13.96
CA GLY A 23 -2.58 26.13 -12.62
C GLY A 23 -1.16 25.57 -12.47
N ALA A 24 -0.52 25.10 -13.54
CA ALA A 24 0.87 24.66 -13.52
C ALA A 24 1.85 25.84 -13.64
N GLU A 25 3.03 25.71 -13.05
CA GLU A 25 4.16 26.62 -13.31
C GLU A 25 4.72 26.35 -14.70
N ILE A 26 4.76 27.35 -15.55
CA ILE A 26 5.27 27.21 -16.90
C ILE A 26 6.79 27.30 -16.87
N VAL A 27 7.44 26.27 -17.39
CA VAL A 27 8.91 26.25 -17.58
C VAL A 27 9.18 26.27 -19.08
N TYR A 28 9.72 27.40 -19.53
CA TYR A 28 10.11 27.55 -20.93
C TYR A 28 11.47 26.94 -21.16
N VAL A 29 11.55 26.11 -22.14
CA VAL A 29 12.77 25.40 -22.51
C VAL A 29 13.26 25.90 -23.86
N VAL A 30 14.53 26.23 -23.91
CA VAL A 30 15.21 26.77 -25.10
C VAL A 30 16.35 25.85 -25.49
N ASP A 31 16.57 25.70 -26.77
CA ASP A 31 17.60 24.80 -27.37
C ASP A 31 19.05 25.11 -26.98
N ASN A 32 19.27 26.14 -26.18
CA ASN A 32 20.62 26.47 -25.71
C ASN A 32 20.69 26.35 -24.17
N PRO A 33 21.46 25.42 -23.61
CA PRO A 33 21.58 25.21 -22.17
C PRO A 33 22.07 26.41 -21.37
N PHE A 34 22.64 27.43 -22.01
CA PHE A 34 23.06 28.68 -21.39
C PHE A 34 21.95 29.75 -21.33
N LYS A 35 20.79 29.51 -21.94
CA LYS A 35 19.65 30.45 -21.98
C LYS A 35 18.39 29.84 -21.42
N GLN A 36 18.46 29.32 -20.24
CA GLN A 36 17.29 28.84 -19.48
C GLN A 36 16.57 30.04 -18.87
N TYR A 37 15.38 30.37 -19.34
CA TYR A 37 14.54 31.41 -18.75
C TYR A 37 13.38 30.79 -18.02
N LEU A 38 13.40 30.93 -16.72
CA LEU A 38 12.21 30.81 -15.88
C LEU A 38 11.53 32.18 -15.93
N PHE A 39 10.44 32.39 -16.75
CA PHE A 39 9.51 33.50 -16.45
C PHE A 39 8.52 33.85 -17.56
N ASP A 40 7.26 34.00 -17.14
CA ASP A 40 6.10 34.55 -17.86
C ASP A 40 6.36 35.93 -18.50
N GLU A 41 7.22 36.76 -17.89
CA GLU A 41 7.41 38.14 -18.30
C GLU A 41 8.30 38.30 -19.53
N THR A 42 9.24 37.38 -19.74
CA THR A 42 10.20 37.49 -20.85
C THR A 42 9.54 37.24 -22.21
N ILE A 43 8.47 36.44 -22.25
CA ILE A 43 7.71 36.16 -23.48
C ILE A 43 6.73 37.27 -23.81
N LYS A 44 6.16 37.93 -22.81
CA LYS A 44 5.28 39.10 -23.01
C LYS A 44 5.99 40.25 -23.70
N GLU A 45 7.30 40.35 -23.56
CA GLU A 45 8.10 41.43 -24.14
C GLU A 45 8.68 41.17 -25.54
N GLY A 46 8.49 39.96 -26.11
CA GLY A 46 8.91 39.66 -27.49
C GLY A 46 10.42 39.71 -27.76
N LYS A 47 11.24 39.57 -26.73
CA LYS A 47 12.72 39.79 -26.82
C LYS A 47 13.52 38.49 -26.70
N THR A 48 13.29 37.52 -27.56
CA THR A 48 14.17 36.34 -27.61
C THR A 48 14.65 36.10 -29.05
N ASP A 49 15.84 36.55 -29.36
CA ASP A 49 16.61 36.12 -30.52
C ASP A 49 17.28 34.78 -30.20
N ILE A 50 16.77 33.69 -30.73
CA ILE A 50 17.32 32.34 -30.55
C ILE A 50 17.60 31.79 -31.96
N THR A 51 18.87 31.64 -32.30
CA THR A 51 19.31 31.36 -33.68
C THR A 51 19.90 29.98 -33.91
N ASP A 52 20.16 29.16 -32.90
CA ASP A 52 20.79 27.85 -33.09
C ASP A 52 19.98 26.71 -32.53
N ARG A 53 19.68 25.72 -33.37
CA ARG A 53 19.02 24.47 -33.02
C ARG A 53 20.05 23.37 -32.81
N GLU A 54 20.27 22.92 -31.57
CA GLU A 54 20.74 21.59 -31.28
C GLU A 54 19.54 20.76 -30.79
N GLU A 55 19.57 19.46 -31.01
CA GLU A 55 18.49 18.54 -30.63
C GLU A 55 18.13 18.71 -29.16
N PHE A 56 16.85 18.94 -28.88
CA PHE A 56 16.34 19.30 -27.55
C PHE A 56 16.19 18.07 -26.68
N ASP A 57 16.85 18.07 -25.51
CA ASP A 57 16.85 16.95 -24.58
C ASP A 57 15.86 17.19 -23.41
N TRP A 58 14.62 16.72 -23.58
CA TRP A 58 13.57 16.79 -22.56
C TRP A 58 13.96 16.09 -21.27
N ASP A 59 14.81 15.09 -21.32
CA ASP A 59 15.19 14.26 -20.19
C ASP A 59 16.02 15.04 -19.18
N ILE A 60 16.94 15.88 -19.67
CA ILE A 60 17.74 16.77 -18.84
C ILE A 60 16.84 17.75 -18.10
N GLU A 61 15.80 18.27 -18.75
CA GLU A 61 14.90 19.24 -18.13
C GLU A 61 13.97 18.57 -17.12
N ILE A 62 13.44 17.40 -17.42
CA ILE A 62 12.66 16.58 -16.48
C ILE A 62 13.51 16.24 -15.26
N TYR A 63 14.75 15.78 -15.46
CA TYR A 63 15.69 15.49 -14.38
C TYR A 63 15.95 16.71 -13.48
N LYS A 64 16.20 17.89 -14.07
CA LYS A 64 16.43 19.13 -13.31
C LYS A 64 15.22 19.49 -12.44
N LEU A 65 14.01 19.39 -12.99
CA LEU A 65 12.78 19.68 -12.25
C LEU A 65 12.51 18.67 -11.14
N LEU A 66 12.73 17.38 -11.38
CA LEU A 66 12.61 16.34 -10.37
C LEU A 66 13.61 16.57 -9.23
N LYS A 67 14.88 16.87 -9.56
CA LYS A 67 15.94 17.15 -8.58
C LYS A 67 15.65 18.40 -7.75
N GLN A 68 15.23 19.48 -8.37
CA GLN A 68 14.83 20.71 -7.68
C GLN A 68 13.63 20.46 -6.76
N SER A 69 12.61 19.76 -7.25
CA SER A 69 11.37 19.48 -6.49
C SER A 69 11.63 18.60 -5.28
N THR A 70 12.52 17.61 -5.40
CA THR A 70 12.93 16.78 -4.26
C THR A 70 13.72 17.57 -3.21
N TYR A 71 14.56 18.50 -3.63
CA TYR A 71 15.28 19.39 -2.73
C TYR A 71 14.35 20.33 -1.98
N LEU A 72 13.30 20.85 -2.66
CA LEU A 72 12.30 21.73 -2.07
C LEU A 72 11.24 20.99 -1.22
N GLY A 73 11.28 19.64 -1.19
CA GLY A 73 10.44 18.85 -0.32
C GLY A 73 9.00 18.69 -0.80
N PHE A 74 8.74 18.73 -2.10
CA PHE A 74 7.40 18.42 -2.63
C PHE A 74 7.12 16.93 -2.58
N ASP A 75 5.92 16.57 -2.13
CA ASP A 75 5.50 15.17 -1.97
C ASP A 75 5.03 14.55 -3.29
N LYS A 76 4.46 15.37 -4.17
CA LYS A 76 3.98 15.01 -5.50
C LYS A 76 4.42 16.04 -6.51
N ILE A 77 4.90 15.56 -7.65
CA ILE A 77 5.42 16.38 -8.74
C ILE A 77 4.71 15.91 -10.02
N LYS A 78 4.05 16.84 -10.69
CA LYS A 78 3.48 16.61 -12.01
C LYS A 78 4.24 17.43 -13.03
N ILE A 79 4.73 16.78 -14.07
CA ILE A 79 5.40 17.41 -15.19
C ILE A 79 4.62 17.06 -16.45
N SER A 80 4.25 18.07 -17.22
CA SER A 80 3.58 17.91 -18.51
C SER A 80 4.40 18.61 -19.58
N ILE A 81 4.44 18.04 -20.78
CA ILE A 81 5.05 18.67 -21.96
C ILE A 81 3.91 19.13 -22.86
N LEU A 82 4.02 20.30 -23.44
CA LEU A 82 2.97 20.87 -24.28
C LEU A 82 2.61 19.97 -25.48
N SER A 83 3.56 19.16 -25.95
CA SER A 83 3.34 18.15 -27.00
C SER A 83 2.49 16.94 -26.61
N GLY A 84 2.02 16.84 -25.37
CA GLY A 84 1.05 15.84 -24.92
C GLY A 84 1.56 14.79 -23.96
N TRP A 85 2.85 14.79 -23.59
CA TRP A 85 3.35 13.90 -22.55
C TRP A 85 3.08 14.49 -21.14
N SER A 86 2.75 13.64 -20.18
CA SER A 86 2.70 14.04 -18.77
C SER A 86 3.06 12.87 -17.85
N GLY A 87 3.75 13.16 -16.75
CA GLY A 87 4.10 12.20 -15.70
C GLY A 87 3.83 12.77 -14.32
N GLU A 88 3.40 11.92 -13.40
CA GLU A 88 3.23 12.24 -11.99
C GLU A 88 4.19 11.38 -11.16
N PHE A 89 4.92 12.03 -10.25
CA PHE A 89 5.98 11.40 -9.46
C PHE A 89 5.77 11.70 -7.98
N THR A 90 5.98 10.70 -7.16
CA THR A 90 6.19 10.91 -5.73
C THR A 90 7.62 11.40 -5.48
N SER A 91 7.86 12.00 -4.32
CA SER A 91 9.20 12.41 -3.91
C SER A 91 10.21 11.24 -3.90
N GLU A 92 9.76 10.01 -3.56
CA GLU A 92 10.62 8.83 -3.55
C GLU A 92 10.97 8.36 -4.97
N GLU A 93 10.01 8.36 -5.88
CA GLU A 93 10.22 8.03 -7.29
C GLU A 93 11.14 9.05 -7.97
N ALA A 94 10.92 10.33 -7.71
CA ALA A 94 11.76 11.40 -8.22
C ALA A 94 13.23 11.27 -7.76
N LYS A 95 13.47 10.95 -6.48
CA LYS A 95 14.81 10.68 -5.95
C LYS A 95 15.45 9.48 -6.62
N MET A 96 14.72 8.39 -6.76
CA MET A 96 15.24 7.18 -7.41
C MET A 96 15.60 7.43 -8.87
N ILE A 97 14.77 8.17 -9.62
CA ILE A 97 15.04 8.56 -10.99
C ILE A 97 16.32 9.41 -11.08
N CYS A 98 16.44 10.42 -10.19
CA CYS A 98 17.64 11.24 -10.13
C CYS A 98 18.91 10.43 -9.83
N GLU A 99 18.84 9.50 -8.88
CA GLU A 99 19.98 8.64 -8.53
C GLU A 99 20.38 7.70 -9.68
N MET A 100 19.42 7.15 -10.41
CA MET A 100 19.67 6.30 -11.57
C MET A 100 20.31 7.08 -12.70
N TYR A 101 19.80 8.28 -12.99
CA TYR A 101 20.34 9.19 -14.00
C TYR A 101 21.78 9.62 -13.65
N GLU A 102 22.06 10.01 -12.41
CA GLU A 102 23.38 10.43 -11.93
C GLU A 102 24.41 9.29 -11.98
N LYS A 103 23.98 8.06 -11.71
CA LYS A 103 24.87 6.87 -11.74
C LYS A 103 25.12 6.34 -13.15
N LYS A 104 24.49 6.90 -14.18
CA LYS A 104 24.53 6.39 -15.57
C LYS A 104 24.24 4.87 -15.65
N VAL A 105 23.34 4.39 -14.79
CA VAL A 105 22.97 2.97 -14.70
C VAL A 105 22.03 2.58 -15.84
N MET A 106 21.37 3.55 -16.45
CA MET A 106 20.46 3.38 -17.58
C MET A 106 20.80 4.38 -18.68
N ASP A 107 20.62 3.97 -19.92
CA ASP A 107 20.50 4.88 -21.07
C ASP A 107 19.21 5.71 -20.91
N ILE A 108 19.22 6.92 -21.47
CA ILE A 108 18.11 7.88 -21.38
C ILE A 108 16.83 7.29 -21.98
N ASP A 109 16.94 6.58 -23.10
CA ASP A 109 15.80 5.90 -23.73
C ASP A 109 15.21 4.79 -22.84
N GLU A 110 16.06 4.03 -22.15
CA GLU A 110 15.64 3.03 -21.19
C GLU A 110 14.95 3.66 -19.97
N LEU A 111 15.43 4.82 -19.50
CA LEU A 111 14.83 5.57 -18.40
C LEU A 111 13.45 6.12 -18.78
N LEU A 112 13.32 6.67 -20.00
CA LEU A 112 12.03 7.14 -20.53
C LEU A 112 11.03 6.01 -20.70
N ASP A 113 11.47 4.87 -21.19
CA ASP A 113 10.60 3.71 -21.35
C ASP A 113 10.17 3.14 -19.99
N GLU A 114 11.04 3.16 -18.98
CA GLU A 114 10.64 2.80 -17.61
C GLU A 114 9.65 3.82 -17.01
N ILE A 115 9.85 5.12 -17.26
CA ILE A 115 8.91 6.18 -16.84
C ILE A 115 7.56 5.99 -17.56
N LYS A 116 7.56 5.80 -18.88
CA LYS A 116 6.33 5.54 -19.66
C LYS A 116 5.62 4.29 -19.17
N LYS A 117 6.35 3.21 -18.92
CA LYS A 117 5.82 1.97 -18.38
C LYS A 117 5.17 2.17 -17.01
N ARG A 118 5.79 2.90 -16.10
CA ARG A 118 5.23 3.23 -14.79
C ARG A 118 4.00 4.12 -14.88
N VAL A 119 4.00 5.10 -15.80
CA VAL A 119 2.83 5.94 -16.10
C VAL A 119 1.68 5.08 -16.65
N GLU A 120 1.96 4.15 -17.56
CA GLU A 120 0.94 3.22 -18.07
C GLU A 120 0.47 2.24 -16.97
N GLU A 121 1.36 1.75 -16.12
CA GLU A 121 1.00 0.91 -14.98
C GLU A 121 0.17 1.67 -13.95
N SER A 122 0.45 2.95 -13.71
CA SER A 122 -0.34 3.81 -12.82
C SER A 122 -1.76 4.11 -13.33
N LYS A 123 -1.98 4.03 -14.65
CA LYS A 123 -3.31 4.15 -15.28
C LYS A 123 -4.14 2.87 -15.17
N LYS A 124 -3.53 1.72 -14.86
CA LYS A 124 -4.27 0.47 -14.64
C LYS A 124 -5.03 0.54 -13.32
N GLU A 125 -6.33 0.28 -13.40
CA GLU A 125 -7.09 0.07 -12.16
C GLU A 125 -6.46 -1.08 -11.36
N PRO A 126 -6.16 -0.88 -10.05
CA PRO A 126 -5.52 -1.90 -9.25
C PRO A 126 -6.41 -3.14 -9.15
N LYS A 127 -5.83 -4.31 -9.32
CA LYS A 127 -6.51 -5.57 -9.06
C LYS A 127 -6.71 -5.76 -7.56
N ILE A 128 -7.95 -5.82 -7.15
CA ILE A 128 -8.34 -5.86 -5.74
C ILE A 128 -8.90 -7.24 -5.40
N VAL A 129 -8.47 -7.79 -4.27
CA VAL A 129 -9.03 -9.02 -3.71
C VAL A 129 -9.48 -8.83 -2.27
N VAL A 130 -10.72 -9.22 -1.97
CA VAL A 130 -11.18 -9.48 -0.61
C VAL A 130 -10.96 -10.97 -0.34
N TYR A 131 -10.33 -11.31 0.77
CA TYR A 131 -10.07 -12.71 1.07
C TYR A 131 -10.27 -13.06 2.53
N THR A 132 -10.59 -14.32 2.75
CA THR A 132 -10.78 -14.93 4.07
C THR A 132 -10.18 -16.34 4.08
N CYS A 133 -10.16 -16.94 5.27
CA CYS A 133 -9.74 -18.33 5.40
C CYS A 133 -10.55 -19.03 6.50
N ILE A 134 -11.18 -20.16 6.14
CA ILE A 134 -12.00 -20.99 7.04
C ILE A 134 -11.37 -22.39 7.08
N THR A 135 -10.91 -22.79 8.27
CA THR A 135 -10.27 -24.09 8.51
C THR A 135 -10.94 -24.83 9.65
N GLY A 136 -10.94 -26.17 9.59
CA GLY A 136 -11.45 -27.03 10.67
C GLY A 136 -12.94 -26.88 10.94
N GLY A 137 -13.72 -26.38 10.00
CA GLY A 137 -15.18 -26.18 10.17
C GLY A 137 -15.54 -25.19 11.28
N TYR A 138 -14.64 -24.25 11.59
CA TYR A 138 -14.82 -23.31 12.70
C TYR A 138 -15.93 -22.29 12.46
N ASP A 139 -16.03 -21.77 11.24
CA ASP A 139 -17.04 -20.80 10.82
C ASP A 139 -17.76 -21.28 9.54
N ASN A 140 -18.98 -20.79 9.32
CA ASN A 140 -19.61 -20.84 8.02
C ASN A 140 -19.12 -19.65 7.18
N ILE A 141 -19.08 -19.81 5.85
CA ILE A 141 -18.78 -18.68 4.99
C ILE A 141 -19.94 -17.70 4.97
N LEU A 142 -19.65 -16.43 5.18
CA LEU A 142 -20.63 -15.35 5.10
C LEU A 142 -20.59 -14.75 3.70
N GLU A 143 -21.71 -14.81 2.98
CA GLU A 143 -21.82 -14.15 1.69
C GLU A 143 -21.83 -12.63 1.86
N PRO A 144 -21.11 -11.89 1.00
CA PRO A 144 -21.22 -10.43 0.97
C PRO A 144 -22.69 -10.02 0.68
N THR A 145 -23.20 -9.03 1.37
CA THR A 145 -24.51 -8.44 1.02
C THR A 145 -24.39 -7.42 -0.11
N TYR A 146 -23.19 -6.97 -0.41
CA TYR A 146 -22.84 -6.16 -1.57
C TYR A 146 -21.56 -6.69 -2.22
N VAL A 147 -21.65 -7.08 -3.48
CA VAL A 147 -20.50 -7.52 -4.29
C VAL A 147 -20.04 -6.33 -5.12
N THR A 148 -18.82 -5.86 -4.85
CA THR A 148 -18.27 -4.71 -5.59
C THR A 148 -17.80 -5.17 -6.98
N PRO A 149 -18.25 -4.53 -8.07
CA PRO A 149 -17.74 -4.82 -9.42
C PRO A 149 -16.22 -4.61 -9.52
N GLY A 150 -15.54 -5.50 -10.22
CA GLY A 150 -14.09 -5.43 -10.42
C GLY A 150 -13.27 -5.93 -9.21
N VAL A 151 -13.89 -6.39 -8.14
CA VAL A 151 -13.23 -6.93 -6.95
C VAL A 151 -13.43 -8.45 -6.88
N ASP A 152 -12.35 -9.19 -6.73
CA ASP A 152 -12.39 -10.63 -6.51
C ASP A 152 -12.59 -10.99 -5.05
N TYR A 153 -13.30 -12.09 -4.80
CA TYR A 153 -13.55 -12.63 -3.46
C TYR A 153 -12.98 -14.05 -3.37
N VAL A 154 -12.02 -14.28 -2.49
CA VAL A 154 -11.31 -15.56 -2.35
C VAL A 154 -11.42 -16.10 -0.94
N CYS A 155 -11.85 -17.35 -0.80
CA CYS A 155 -11.86 -18.07 0.48
C CYS A 155 -10.89 -19.25 0.42
N PHE A 156 -9.88 -19.23 1.28
CA PHE A 156 -9.03 -20.40 1.49
C PHE A 156 -9.71 -21.34 2.51
N THR A 157 -9.72 -22.64 2.22
CA THR A 157 -10.35 -23.61 3.09
C THR A 157 -9.72 -24.99 2.98
N ASP A 158 -9.83 -25.79 4.04
CA ASP A 158 -9.51 -27.21 4.05
C ASP A 158 -10.74 -28.11 3.85
N ASP A 159 -11.92 -27.49 3.66
CA ASP A 159 -13.16 -28.21 3.37
C ASP A 159 -13.51 -28.13 1.87
N ALA A 160 -13.25 -29.22 1.15
CA ALA A 160 -13.58 -29.33 -0.27
C ALA A 160 -15.10 -29.27 -0.58
N LYS A 161 -15.96 -29.41 0.45
CA LYS A 161 -17.42 -29.34 0.30
C LYS A 161 -17.97 -27.93 0.51
N LEU A 162 -17.16 -27.02 1.07
CA LEU A 162 -17.58 -25.64 1.29
C LEU A 162 -17.84 -24.97 -0.05
N LYS A 163 -19.03 -24.40 -0.20
CA LYS A 163 -19.44 -23.70 -1.43
C LYS A 163 -19.94 -22.30 -1.09
N SER A 164 -19.81 -21.40 -2.05
CA SER A 164 -20.30 -20.04 -1.99
C SER A 164 -20.76 -19.58 -3.36
N LYS A 165 -21.66 -18.62 -3.41
CA LYS A 165 -22.10 -17.97 -4.64
C LYS A 165 -21.09 -16.92 -5.13
N THR A 166 -20.38 -16.29 -4.20
CA THR A 166 -19.48 -15.16 -4.47
C THR A 166 -18.01 -15.54 -4.30
N TRP A 167 -17.66 -16.30 -3.26
CA TRP A 167 -16.28 -16.61 -2.93
C TRP A 167 -15.73 -17.71 -3.82
N LYS A 168 -14.60 -17.44 -4.45
CA LYS A 168 -13.78 -18.44 -5.16
C LYS A 168 -13.00 -19.26 -4.13
N MET A 169 -13.30 -20.57 -4.03
CA MET A 169 -12.62 -21.44 -3.07
C MET A 169 -11.22 -21.77 -3.54
N ARG A 170 -10.25 -21.66 -2.63
CA ARG A 170 -8.85 -22.10 -2.84
C ARG A 170 -8.43 -23.05 -1.71
N PRO A 171 -7.63 -24.07 -1.99
CA PRO A 171 -7.09 -24.94 -0.94
C PRO A 171 -6.10 -24.19 -0.06
N ILE A 172 -5.87 -24.69 1.16
CA ILE A 172 -4.81 -24.19 2.02
C ILE A 172 -3.45 -24.45 1.35
N PRO A 173 -2.56 -23.44 1.27
CA PRO A 173 -1.23 -23.60 0.71
C PRO A 173 -0.45 -24.75 1.36
N ASN A 174 0.26 -25.56 0.54
CA ASN A 174 0.93 -26.77 0.99
C ASN A 174 1.93 -26.52 2.14
N GLU A 175 2.66 -25.41 2.08
CA GLU A 175 3.64 -25.03 3.12
C GLU A 175 3.01 -24.76 4.50
N LEU A 176 1.69 -24.54 4.56
CA LEU A 176 0.97 -24.32 5.81
C LEU A 176 0.34 -25.59 6.38
N LEU A 177 0.28 -26.70 5.64
CA LEU A 177 -0.44 -27.91 6.05
C LEU A 177 0.16 -28.59 7.30
N SER A 178 1.43 -28.39 7.58
CA SER A 178 2.11 -28.91 8.77
C SER A 178 1.73 -28.19 10.08
N PHE A 179 1.12 -27.00 9.99
CA PHE A 179 0.69 -26.23 11.14
C PHE A 179 -0.71 -26.62 11.61
N SER A 180 -1.05 -26.27 12.86
CA SER A 180 -2.42 -26.41 13.38
C SER A 180 -3.41 -25.59 12.53
N LYS A 181 -4.70 -25.98 12.52
CA LYS A 181 -5.75 -25.30 11.75
C LYS A 181 -5.79 -23.79 12.00
N VAL A 182 -5.60 -23.38 13.24
CA VAL A 182 -5.53 -21.95 13.60
C VAL A 182 -4.31 -21.29 12.96
N LYS A 183 -3.14 -21.90 13.04
CA LYS A 183 -1.93 -21.35 12.42
C LYS A 183 -1.98 -21.38 10.88
N GLN A 184 -2.63 -22.37 10.27
CA GLN A 184 -2.94 -22.40 8.82
C GLN A 184 -3.74 -21.13 8.42
N GLN A 185 -4.81 -20.86 9.12
CA GLN A 185 -5.64 -19.69 8.89
C GLN A 185 -4.84 -18.38 9.10
N ARG A 186 -3.99 -18.30 10.13
CA ARG A 186 -3.12 -17.14 10.37
C ARG A 186 -2.06 -16.98 9.29
N GLY A 187 -1.49 -18.08 8.79
CA GLY A 187 -0.53 -18.05 7.67
C GLY A 187 -1.16 -17.47 6.40
N VAL A 188 -2.34 -17.93 6.02
CA VAL A 188 -3.09 -17.36 4.88
C VAL A 188 -3.39 -15.88 5.12
N LYS A 189 -3.84 -15.51 6.32
CA LYS A 189 -4.15 -14.13 6.70
C LYS A 189 -2.97 -13.19 6.52
N ILE A 190 -1.79 -13.63 6.97
CA ILE A 190 -0.60 -12.78 7.04
C ILE A 190 0.14 -12.75 5.69
N LEU A 191 0.32 -13.89 5.04
CA LEU A 191 1.19 -14.06 3.89
C LEU A 191 0.48 -13.88 2.54
N ALA A 192 -0.43 -12.91 2.43
CA ALA A 192 -1.17 -12.64 1.19
C ALA A 192 -0.26 -12.41 -0.02
N HIS A 193 0.89 -11.76 0.17
CA HIS A 193 1.87 -11.53 -0.89
C HIS A 193 2.44 -12.83 -1.50
N ARG A 194 2.37 -13.96 -0.79
CA ARG A 194 2.81 -15.26 -1.31
C ARG A 194 1.70 -15.97 -2.10
N TYR A 195 0.43 -15.77 -1.74
CA TYR A 195 -0.69 -16.57 -2.25
C TYR A 195 -1.64 -15.81 -3.17
N LEU A 196 -1.51 -14.48 -3.21
CA LEU A 196 -2.34 -13.55 -3.96
C LEU A 196 -1.49 -12.50 -4.69
N SER A 197 -0.28 -12.88 -5.12
CA SER A 197 0.72 -11.99 -5.73
C SER A 197 0.27 -11.33 -7.03
N ASP A 198 -0.74 -11.88 -7.68
CA ASP A 198 -1.38 -11.38 -8.90
C ASP A 198 -2.38 -10.22 -8.68
N TYR A 199 -2.59 -9.82 -7.41
CA TYR A 199 -3.39 -8.67 -7.02
C TYR A 199 -2.50 -7.55 -6.47
N ASP A 200 -2.94 -6.30 -6.61
CA ASP A 200 -2.23 -5.12 -6.10
C ASP A 200 -2.63 -4.78 -4.66
N ILE A 201 -3.92 -4.94 -4.36
CA ILE A 201 -4.49 -4.65 -3.04
C ILE A 201 -5.21 -5.88 -2.49
N SER A 202 -4.88 -6.26 -1.27
CA SER A 202 -5.59 -7.31 -0.55
C SER A 202 -6.33 -6.77 0.68
N ILE A 203 -7.57 -7.24 0.86
CA ILE A 203 -8.41 -6.92 2.01
C ILE A 203 -8.74 -8.22 2.72
N TRP A 204 -8.12 -8.43 3.88
CA TRP A 204 -8.47 -9.52 4.76
C TRP A 204 -9.75 -9.22 5.51
N VAL A 205 -10.62 -10.21 5.61
CA VAL A 205 -11.77 -10.22 6.53
C VAL A 205 -11.81 -11.53 7.31
N ASP A 206 -11.95 -11.46 8.64
CA ASP A 206 -12.17 -12.66 9.46
C ASP A 206 -13.51 -13.32 9.08
N GLY A 207 -13.64 -14.65 9.27
CA GLY A 207 -14.86 -15.41 8.93
C GLY A 207 -16.16 -14.88 9.57
N ALA A 208 -16.06 -14.14 10.66
CA ALA A 208 -17.19 -13.47 11.33
C ALA A 208 -17.47 -12.04 10.81
N VAL A 209 -16.82 -11.60 9.76
CA VAL A 209 -17.01 -10.26 9.17
C VAL A 209 -17.72 -10.38 7.82
N ILE A 210 -18.84 -9.69 7.67
CA ILE A 210 -19.57 -9.59 6.41
C ILE A 210 -19.20 -8.30 5.67
N VAL A 211 -18.97 -8.40 4.37
CA VAL A 211 -18.80 -7.26 3.47
C VAL A 211 -20.19 -6.79 3.02
N LYS A 212 -20.52 -5.52 3.29
CA LYS A 212 -21.86 -4.97 3.00
C LYS A 212 -21.87 -3.69 2.19
N GLY A 213 -20.70 -3.12 1.92
CA GLY A 213 -20.56 -1.86 1.18
C GLY A 213 -19.57 -1.94 0.04
N ASN A 214 -19.53 -0.87 -0.75
CA ASN A 214 -18.65 -0.75 -1.90
C ASN A 214 -17.18 -0.65 -1.45
N ILE A 215 -16.36 -1.61 -1.86
CA ILE A 215 -14.92 -1.68 -1.55
C ILE A 215 -14.17 -0.53 -2.22
N ASN A 216 -14.49 -0.20 -3.48
CA ASN A 216 -13.78 0.87 -4.18
C ASN A 216 -14.02 2.23 -3.50
N GLU A 217 -15.25 2.52 -3.06
CA GLU A 217 -15.56 3.72 -2.30
C GLU A 217 -14.87 3.74 -0.92
N PHE A 218 -14.72 2.59 -0.29
CA PHE A 218 -13.98 2.50 0.95
C PHE A 218 -12.48 2.77 0.73
N LEU A 219 -11.86 2.19 -0.30
CA LEU A 219 -10.45 2.38 -0.60
C LEU A 219 -10.11 3.84 -0.93
N LYS A 220 -11.01 4.59 -1.58
CA LYS A 220 -10.86 6.03 -1.82
C LYS A 220 -10.74 6.86 -0.54
N THR A 221 -11.19 6.35 0.60
CA THR A 221 -11.05 7.02 1.90
C THR A 221 -9.67 6.83 2.54
N LEU A 222 -8.82 5.99 1.94
CA LEU A 222 -7.49 5.64 2.44
C LEU A 222 -6.41 6.31 1.62
N ASP A 223 -5.40 6.81 2.28
CA ASP A 223 -4.19 7.28 1.61
C ASP A 223 -3.27 6.10 1.27
N LEU A 224 -3.60 5.42 0.18
CA LEU A 224 -2.85 4.27 -0.32
C LEU A 224 -1.52 4.66 -0.98
N MET A 225 -1.31 5.95 -1.26
CA MET A 225 -0.04 6.44 -1.79
C MET A 225 1.02 6.49 -0.69
N GLN A 226 0.66 7.01 0.46
CA GLN A 226 1.58 7.15 1.60
C GLN A 226 1.73 5.85 2.41
N TYR A 227 0.65 5.07 2.55
CA TYR A 227 0.62 3.90 3.43
C TYR A 227 0.33 2.62 2.66
N SER A 228 1.01 1.53 3.02
CA SER A 228 0.80 0.21 2.43
C SER A 228 0.08 -0.78 3.33
N VAL A 229 -0.06 -0.48 4.62
CA VAL A 229 -0.73 -1.37 5.60
C VAL A 229 -1.68 -0.57 6.47
N PHE A 230 -2.96 -0.97 6.48
CA PHE A 230 -4.02 -0.37 7.29
C PHE A 230 -4.71 -1.44 8.13
N ILE A 231 -4.76 -1.24 9.43
CA ILE A 231 -5.43 -2.15 10.38
C ILE A 231 -6.15 -1.32 11.43
N PRO A 232 -7.38 -1.69 11.86
CA PRO A 232 -8.07 -0.98 12.93
C PRO A 232 -7.30 -1.00 14.25
N GLU A 233 -7.37 0.09 15.00
CA GLU A 233 -6.92 0.12 16.38
C GLU A 233 -7.82 -0.78 17.24
N HIS A 234 -7.27 -1.44 18.24
CA HIS A 234 -8.05 -2.25 19.17
C HIS A 234 -8.96 -1.38 20.04
N PRO A 235 -10.29 -1.64 20.10
CA PRO A 235 -11.24 -0.70 20.68
C PRO A 235 -11.11 -0.51 22.19
N ALA A 236 -10.47 -1.45 22.89
CA ALA A 236 -10.47 -1.46 24.37
C ALA A 236 -9.07 -1.44 24.99
N ARG A 237 -8.02 -1.75 24.26
CA ARG A 237 -6.63 -1.87 24.80
C ARG A 237 -5.59 -1.31 23.85
N LYS A 238 -4.48 -0.84 24.43
CA LYS A 238 -3.32 -0.29 23.69
C LYS A 238 -2.01 -1.01 24.02
N CYS A 239 -2.11 -2.13 24.74
CA CYS A 239 -0.95 -2.86 25.27
C CYS A 239 -1.08 -4.36 25.01
N ILE A 240 -0.09 -4.96 24.33
CA ILE A 240 -0.10 -6.40 24.05
C ILE A 240 -0.01 -7.24 25.32
N TYR A 241 0.67 -6.76 26.36
CA TYR A 241 0.78 -7.46 27.63
C TYR A 241 -0.58 -7.57 28.33
N ALA A 242 -1.32 -6.46 28.36
CA ALA A 242 -2.70 -6.45 28.89
C ALA A 242 -3.66 -7.28 28.01
N GLU A 243 -3.44 -7.31 26.67
CA GLU A 243 -4.21 -8.19 25.78
C GLU A 243 -3.95 -9.66 26.06
N LYS A 244 -2.70 -10.06 26.30
CA LYS A 244 -2.35 -11.43 26.68
C LYS A 244 -3.12 -11.85 27.93
N ASP A 245 -3.07 -11.03 28.99
CA ASP A 245 -3.75 -11.33 30.26
C ASP A 245 -5.27 -11.41 30.07
N ALA A 246 -5.85 -10.50 29.29
CA ALA A 246 -7.27 -10.54 28.96
C ALA A 246 -7.63 -11.82 28.18
N CYS A 247 -6.82 -12.23 27.19
CA CYS A 247 -7.04 -13.46 26.44
C CYS A 247 -6.96 -14.73 27.28
N VAL A 248 -6.08 -14.79 28.28
CA VAL A 248 -6.03 -15.88 29.26
C VAL A 248 -7.29 -15.90 30.12
N LYS A 249 -7.69 -14.73 30.66
CA LYS A 249 -8.87 -14.60 31.50
C LYS A 249 -10.17 -15.07 30.79
N ILE A 250 -10.32 -14.76 29.49
CA ILE A 250 -11.50 -15.18 28.71
C ILE A 250 -11.28 -16.51 27.96
N ARG A 251 -10.25 -17.26 28.31
CA ARG A 251 -9.90 -18.58 27.76
C ARG A 251 -9.70 -18.62 26.22
N LYS A 252 -9.29 -17.51 25.62
CA LYS A 252 -8.81 -17.48 24.22
C LYS A 252 -7.39 -18.02 24.08
N ILE A 253 -6.62 -17.98 25.15
CA ILE A 253 -5.33 -18.64 25.34
C ILE A 253 -5.51 -19.60 26.49
N LYS A 254 -5.21 -20.88 26.32
CA LYS A 254 -5.40 -21.95 27.31
C LYS A 254 -4.34 -23.04 27.17
N GLY A 255 -4.17 -23.84 28.23
CA GLY A 255 -3.22 -24.97 28.24
C GLY A 255 -1.78 -24.49 27.96
N ASP A 256 -1.05 -25.24 27.17
CA ASP A 256 0.36 -24.99 26.83
C ASP A 256 0.57 -23.66 26.09
N GLU A 257 -0.45 -23.12 25.45
CA GLU A 257 -0.42 -21.82 24.80
C GLU A 257 -0.14 -20.67 25.78
N ILE A 258 -0.49 -20.83 27.07
CA ILE A 258 -0.20 -19.82 28.10
C ILE A 258 1.32 -19.68 28.26
N ALA A 259 2.03 -20.79 28.40
CA ALA A 259 3.48 -20.80 28.54
C ALA A 259 4.18 -20.20 27.29
N LEU A 260 3.68 -20.51 26.08
CA LEU A 260 4.19 -19.94 24.84
C LEU A 260 3.97 -18.40 24.79
N ALA A 261 2.79 -17.94 25.18
CA ALA A 261 2.47 -16.52 25.23
C ALA A 261 3.32 -15.79 26.29
N ASP A 262 3.53 -16.41 27.47
CA ASP A 262 4.38 -15.85 28.52
C ASP A 262 5.85 -15.75 28.07
N LYS A 263 6.37 -16.80 27.44
CA LYS A 263 7.72 -16.79 26.83
C LYS A 263 7.86 -15.67 25.81
N GLN A 264 6.86 -15.50 24.94
CA GLN A 264 6.81 -14.45 23.93
C GLN A 264 6.83 -13.05 24.57
N MET A 265 5.96 -12.80 25.54
CA MET A 265 5.87 -11.51 26.23
C MET A 265 7.12 -11.16 27.00
N ASN A 266 7.74 -12.15 27.68
CA ASN A 266 9.00 -11.95 28.41
C ASN A 266 10.15 -11.60 27.46
N ARG A 267 10.24 -12.28 26.32
CA ARG A 267 11.23 -11.93 25.28
C ARG A 267 11.05 -10.49 24.81
N TYR A 268 9.83 -10.08 24.49
CA TYR A 268 9.54 -8.71 24.02
C TYR A 268 9.92 -7.65 25.06
N LYS A 269 9.65 -7.91 26.36
CA LYS A 269 10.08 -7.03 27.45
C LYS A 269 11.60 -6.94 27.56
N ASN A 270 12.31 -8.07 27.47
CA ASN A 270 13.76 -8.12 27.53
C ASN A 270 14.42 -7.40 26.34
N GLU A 271 13.78 -7.38 25.18
CA GLU A 271 14.22 -6.64 24.01
C GLU A 271 13.84 -5.15 24.03
N GLY A 272 13.17 -4.69 25.11
CA GLY A 272 12.80 -3.29 25.30
C GLY A 272 11.54 -2.85 24.58
N PHE A 273 10.65 -3.79 24.14
CA PHE A 273 9.39 -3.40 23.52
C PHE A 273 8.49 -2.67 24.54
N PRO A 274 8.11 -1.40 24.27
CA PRO A 274 7.44 -0.57 25.26
C PRO A 274 5.99 -1.01 25.51
N ALA A 275 5.55 -0.91 26.76
CA ALA A 275 4.15 -1.01 27.10
C ALA A 275 3.37 0.15 26.40
N ASN A 276 2.14 -0.12 26.01
CA ASN A 276 1.25 0.85 25.36
C ASN A 276 1.73 1.38 23.99
N TYR A 277 2.59 0.63 23.29
CA TYR A 277 3.00 0.96 21.92
C TYR A 277 1.83 0.96 20.91
N GLY A 278 0.68 0.50 21.33
CA GLY A 278 -0.53 0.33 20.53
C GLY A 278 -0.93 -1.15 20.44
N LEU A 279 -2.13 -1.37 19.94
CA LEU A 279 -2.68 -2.69 19.70
C LEU A 279 -3.65 -2.64 18.52
N VAL A 280 -3.54 -3.61 17.61
CA VAL A 280 -4.41 -3.73 16.45
C VAL A 280 -5.60 -4.64 16.70
N GLN A 281 -6.72 -4.39 15.99
CA GLN A 281 -7.81 -5.33 15.81
C GLN A 281 -7.72 -5.94 14.42
N THR A 282 -7.25 -7.16 14.30
CA THR A 282 -6.87 -7.80 13.04
C THR A 282 -8.01 -8.45 12.25
N ASN A 283 -9.25 -8.11 12.56
CA ASN A 283 -10.43 -8.69 11.90
C ASN A 283 -10.65 -8.19 10.47
N VAL A 284 -10.12 -7.01 10.12
CA VAL A 284 -10.01 -6.48 8.76
C VAL A 284 -8.63 -5.87 8.60
N MET A 285 -7.97 -6.11 7.46
CA MET A 285 -6.68 -5.51 7.13
C MET A 285 -6.63 -5.19 5.64
N ILE A 286 -6.18 -4.00 5.31
CA ILE A 286 -5.98 -3.56 3.93
C ILE A 286 -4.48 -3.43 3.67
N ARG A 287 -4.01 -3.95 2.54
CA ARG A 287 -2.58 -3.93 2.20
C ARG A 287 -2.35 -3.76 0.71
N ARG A 288 -1.41 -2.91 0.37
CA ARG A 288 -0.63 -3.03 -0.86
C ARG A 288 0.41 -4.13 -0.62
N HIS A 289 0.00 -5.38 -0.73
CA HIS A 289 0.77 -6.52 -0.20
C HIS A 289 2.01 -6.84 -1.04
N ASN A 290 2.13 -6.28 -2.25
CA ASN A 290 3.34 -6.40 -3.07
C ASN A 290 4.39 -5.30 -2.79
N ASP A 291 4.03 -4.25 -2.01
CA ASP A 291 4.99 -3.26 -1.50
C ASP A 291 6.02 -3.91 -0.59
N GLN A 292 7.30 -3.58 -0.75
CA GLN A 292 8.38 -4.25 -0.03
C GLN A 292 8.26 -4.10 1.49
N TYR A 293 7.89 -2.90 1.99
CA TYR A 293 7.65 -2.70 3.42
C TYR A 293 6.53 -3.61 3.94
N SER A 294 5.43 -3.76 3.16
CA SER A 294 4.34 -4.65 3.53
C SER A 294 4.81 -6.11 3.61
N LYS A 295 5.59 -6.58 2.62
CA LYS A 295 6.16 -7.93 2.62
C LYS A 295 7.02 -8.16 3.87
N ASP A 296 7.99 -7.29 4.12
CA ASP A 296 8.94 -7.41 5.23
C ASP A 296 8.23 -7.41 6.60
N LEU A 297 7.22 -6.55 6.76
CA LEU A 297 6.41 -6.50 7.99
C LEU A 297 5.61 -7.80 8.18
N MET A 298 4.98 -8.31 7.12
CA MET A 298 4.17 -9.53 7.18
C MET A 298 5.04 -10.78 7.43
N GLU A 299 6.22 -10.89 6.80
CA GLU A 299 7.17 -11.97 7.07
C GLU A 299 7.67 -11.94 8.51
N LYS A 300 7.99 -10.78 9.01
CA LYS A 300 8.41 -10.61 10.41
C LYS A 300 7.27 -10.96 11.38
N TRP A 301 6.05 -10.56 11.09
CA TRP A 301 4.88 -10.93 11.87
C TRP A 301 4.61 -12.43 11.85
N TRP A 302 4.72 -13.07 10.68
CA TRP A 302 4.58 -14.52 10.56
C TRP A 302 5.67 -15.26 11.34
N SER A 303 6.93 -14.83 11.30
CA SER A 303 8.02 -15.44 12.07
C SER A 303 7.73 -15.45 13.58
N GLU A 304 7.14 -14.40 14.09
CA GLU A 304 6.72 -14.32 15.49
C GLU A 304 5.56 -15.29 15.80
N LEU A 305 4.58 -15.38 14.95
CA LEU A 305 3.38 -16.16 15.19
C LEU A 305 3.61 -17.66 15.02
N LYS A 306 4.44 -18.08 14.06
CA LYS A 306 4.68 -19.52 13.82
C LYS A 306 5.36 -20.20 14.99
N ASP A 307 6.24 -19.50 15.72
CA ASP A 307 7.07 -20.07 16.78
C ASP A 307 6.47 -19.85 18.20
N TYR A 308 5.50 -18.91 18.33
CA TYR A 308 4.89 -18.55 19.61
C TYR A 308 3.38 -18.72 19.60
N SER A 309 2.68 -17.89 20.37
CA SER A 309 1.23 -17.94 20.49
C SER A 309 0.53 -17.70 19.15
N HIS A 310 -0.52 -18.49 18.90
CA HIS A 310 -1.37 -18.34 17.72
C HIS A 310 -2.21 -17.05 17.71
N ARG A 311 -2.17 -16.25 18.79
CA ARG A 311 -2.87 -14.97 18.89
C ARG A 311 -2.12 -13.89 18.11
N ASP A 312 -2.60 -13.63 16.90
CA ASP A 312 -2.02 -12.70 15.94
C ASP A 312 -1.84 -11.27 16.48
N GLN A 313 -2.78 -10.79 17.31
CA GLN A 313 -2.73 -9.47 17.93
C GLN A 313 -1.56 -9.30 18.92
N LEU A 314 -1.02 -10.39 19.50
CA LEU A 314 0.09 -10.29 20.45
C LEU A 314 1.43 -9.99 19.79
N SER A 315 1.58 -10.26 18.50
CA SER A 315 2.87 -10.14 17.80
C SER A 315 2.91 -9.04 16.72
N PHE A 316 1.77 -8.57 16.21
CA PHE A 316 1.77 -7.56 15.15
C PHE A 316 2.49 -6.27 15.56
N ASN A 317 2.12 -5.68 16.71
CA ASN A 317 2.71 -4.40 17.12
C ASN A 317 4.21 -4.51 17.48
N TYR A 318 4.66 -5.69 17.91
CA TYR A 318 6.09 -5.97 18.05
C TYR A 318 6.80 -6.03 16.69
N ALA A 319 6.23 -6.74 15.72
CA ALA A 319 6.78 -6.79 14.35
C ALA A 319 6.82 -5.38 13.72
N LEU A 320 5.79 -4.57 13.95
CA LEU A 320 5.72 -3.18 13.51
C LEU A 320 6.83 -2.32 14.15
N TRP A 321 7.06 -2.47 15.46
CA TRP A 321 8.12 -1.77 16.16
C TRP A 321 9.50 -2.10 15.59
N LYS A 322 9.78 -3.39 15.31
CA LYS A 322 11.03 -3.84 14.68
C LYS A 322 11.20 -3.39 13.23
N SER A 323 10.11 -3.12 12.50
CA SER A 323 10.13 -2.74 11.09
C SER A 323 10.07 -1.21 10.89
N GLY A 324 9.77 -0.45 11.96
CA GLY A 324 9.38 0.95 11.85
C GLY A 324 7.97 1.11 11.27
N SER A 325 7.34 2.25 11.54
CA SER A 325 5.91 2.47 11.21
C SER A 325 5.69 3.35 9.96
N LYS A 326 6.70 3.53 9.12
CA LYS A 326 6.70 4.51 8.02
C LYS A 326 5.50 4.41 7.08
N LYS A 327 5.10 3.18 6.71
CA LYS A 327 3.99 2.94 5.77
C LYS A 327 2.80 2.21 6.42
N PHE A 328 2.66 2.32 7.75
CA PHE A 328 1.54 1.76 8.50
C PHE A 328 0.60 2.86 9.00
N LYS A 329 -0.71 2.64 8.89
CA LYS A 329 -1.75 3.53 9.41
C LYS A 329 -2.80 2.77 10.18
N TYR A 330 -3.14 3.26 11.38
CA TYR A 330 -4.35 2.79 12.06
C TYR A 330 -5.60 3.28 11.32
N LEU A 331 -6.56 2.39 11.10
CA LEU A 331 -7.92 2.80 10.74
C LEU A 331 -8.60 3.38 11.98
N ILE A 332 -9.12 4.61 11.85
CA ILE A 332 -9.64 5.42 12.98
C ILE A 332 -10.89 4.81 13.62
N LYS A 333 -11.62 3.96 12.90
CA LYS A 333 -12.85 3.33 13.42
C LYS A 333 -12.75 1.82 13.30
N THR A 334 -13.26 1.15 14.33
CA THR A 334 -13.44 -0.30 14.28
C THR A 334 -14.29 -0.66 13.07
N THR A 335 -13.93 -1.71 12.37
CA THR A 335 -14.69 -2.24 11.25
C THR A 335 -16.03 -2.83 11.67
N CYS A 336 -16.22 -3.00 12.99
CA CYS A 336 -17.52 -3.37 13.56
C CYS A 336 -18.54 -2.24 13.31
N ASN A 337 -19.57 -2.50 12.52
CA ASN A 337 -20.64 -1.56 12.16
C ASN A 337 -20.18 -0.35 11.31
N SER A 338 -19.16 -0.49 10.46
CA SER A 338 -18.86 0.48 9.42
C SER A 338 -19.87 0.41 8.27
N LYS A 339 -19.84 1.38 7.36
CA LYS A 339 -20.65 1.32 6.13
C LYS A 339 -20.29 0.12 5.24
N THR A 340 -19.04 -0.35 5.29
CA THR A 340 -18.49 -1.36 4.38
C THR A 340 -18.40 -2.74 5.02
N PHE A 341 -18.11 -2.82 6.31
CA PHE A 341 -17.94 -4.08 7.03
C PHE A 341 -18.85 -4.15 8.24
N ASN A 342 -19.31 -5.36 8.57
CA ASN A 342 -20.07 -5.62 9.78
C ASN A 342 -19.58 -6.90 10.45
N TRP A 343 -19.35 -6.84 11.77
CA TRP A 343 -19.00 -8.03 12.54
C TRP A 343 -20.26 -8.73 13.03
N ILE A 344 -20.38 -10.02 12.72
CA ILE A 344 -21.51 -10.85 13.16
C ILE A 344 -21.01 -11.78 14.25
N LYS A 345 -21.71 -11.77 15.37
CA LYS A 345 -21.42 -12.62 16.51
C LYS A 345 -21.97 -14.04 16.28
N SER A 346 -21.38 -14.82 15.38
CA SER A 346 -21.77 -16.21 15.19
C SER A 346 -20.55 -17.06 14.87
N HIS A 347 -19.96 -17.62 15.90
CA HIS A 347 -19.13 -18.80 15.73
C HIS A 347 -20.05 -20.01 15.88
N ASN A 348 -19.94 -21.00 14.98
CA ASN A 348 -20.50 -22.32 15.22
C ASN A 348 -19.76 -22.88 16.45
N LYS A 349 -20.35 -22.71 17.63
CA LYS A 349 -19.89 -23.43 18.83
C LYS A 349 -20.22 -24.91 18.61
N LYS A 350 -19.22 -25.68 18.15
CA LYS A 350 -19.20 -27.13 18.44
C LYS A 350 -18.55 -27.36 19.79
#